data_b62070aa9b928489421386c7e3a215d7
#
_entry.id   b62070aa9b928489421386c7e3a215d7
#
_cell.length_a   1.000
_cell.length_b   1.000
_cell.length_c   1.000
_cell.angle_alpha   90.00
_cell.angle_beta   90.00
_cell.angle_gamma   90.00
#
_symmetry.space_group_name_H-M   'P 1'
#
loop_
_entity.id
_entity.type
_entity.pdbx_description
1 polymer ?
#
loop_
_entity_poly.entity_id
_entity_poly.type
_entity_poly.pdbx_seq_one_letter_code
_entity_poly.pdbx_strand_id
1 'polypeptide(L)'
;MAWVGTACQQVRRLVPRLWHECGLRVSPRTLKRALRRAGYGWKRTRRSLKRQRDPAAFAACQQHLAGLHRAEQAGQLAVYYVDEVRFSRQAPVPYAWQVRGQPCACLPAERGAGGHSVLGFWRPADPQATGRQAFTAVVAATAFTAELFVLAVDEFVAHRTQPSVLVLDNASIHKARLVKARMAAWAAAGVTLLFLPPYSPELNRIEILWRFCKHYWLTPDAYQTPQTLLQQLTDLLLTIGTPNYQITFG
;
A
#
# COMPACT_ATOMS: atom_id res chain seq x y z
N MET A 1 -16.69 -32.24 -8.06
CA MET A 1 -15.79 -31.06 -7.92
C MET A 1 -16.53 -29.72 -7.78
N ALA A 2 -17.75 -29.60 -8.25
CA ALA A 2 -18.55 -28.36 -8.15
C ALA A 2 -18.75 -27.81 -6.70
N TRP A 3 -18.77 -28.68 -5.69
CA TRP A 3 -18.99 -28.27 -4.30
C TRP A 3 -17.78 -27.62 -3.63
N VAL A 4 -16.58 -27.82 -4.18
CA VAL A 4 -15.35 -27.28 -3.59
C VAL A 4 -15.32 -25.76 -3.66
N GLY A 5 -15.96 -25.19 -4.70
CA GLY A 5 -16.06 -23.75 -4.88
C GLY A 5 -17.00 -23.04 -3.92
N THR A 6 -17.99 -23.75 -3.36
CA THR A 6 -19.08 -23.13 -2.59
C THR A 6 -19.03 -23.35 -1.08
N ALA A 7 -18.23 -24.30 -0.55
CA ALA A 7 -18.34 -24.71 0.86
C ALA A 7 -17.04 -25.04 1.57
N CYS A 8 -15.87 -24.67 1.07
CA CYS A 8 -14.63 -25.30 1.53
C CYS A 8 -13.77 -24.52 2.52
N GLN A 9 -14.37 -23.97 3.57
CA GLN A 9 -13.59 -23.49 4.72
C GLN A 9 -13.03 -24.64 5.60
N GLN A 10 -13.67 -25.83 5.59
CA GLN A 10 -13.24 -26.98 6.39
C GLN A 10 -13.35 -28.27 5.59
N VAL A 11 -12.23 -28.82 5.19
CA VAL A 11 -12.17 -30.10 4.46
C VAL A 11 -12.89 -31.24 5.22
N ARG A 12 -12.89 -31.21 6.56
CA ARG A 12 -13.62 -32.20 7.38
C ARG A 12 -15.12 -32.23 7.07
N ARG A 13 -15.74 -31.13 6.68
CA ARG A 13 -17.17 -31.08 6.33
C ARG A 13 -17.49 -31.73 4.98
N LEU A 14 -16.51 -31.88 4.12
CA LEU A 14 -16.66 -32.55 2.82
C LEU A 14 -16.62 -34.07 2.94
N VAL A 15 -16.01 -34.61 3.99
CA VAL A 15 -15.87 -36.07 4.17
C VAL A 15 -17.22 -36.76 4.32
N PRO A 16 -18.15 -36.34 5.21
CA PRO A 16 -19.49 -36.92 5.28
C PRO A 16 -20.27 -36.78 3.98
N ARG A 17 -20.11 -35.67 3.29
CA ARG A 17 -20.81 -35.40 2.02
C ARG A 17 -20.32 -36.34 0.91
N LEU A 18 -19.01 -36.58 0.83
CA LEU A 18 -18.43 -37.57 -0.10
C LEU A 18 -18.96 -38.97 0.17
N TRP A 19 -19.11 -39.34 1.43
CA TRP A 19 -19.70 -40.61 1.79
C TRP A 19 -21.16 -40.71 1.35
N HIS A 20 -21.94 -39.68 1.66
CA HIS A 20 -23.38 -39.69 1.39
C HIS A 20 -23.71 -39.63 -0.12
N GLU A 21 -22.98 -38.80 -0.90
CA GLU A 21 -23.28 -38.59 -2.31
C GLU A 21 -22.53 -39.52 -3.27
N CYS A 22 -21.37 -40.03 -2.84
CA CYS A 22 -20.49 -40.82 -3.70
C CYS A 22 -20.10 -42.21 -3.14
N GLY A 23 -20.53 -42.55 -1.94
CA GLY A 23 -20.16 -43.82 -1.27
C GLY A 23 -18.67 -43.91 -0.90
N LEU A 24 -17.91 -42.79 -0.97
CA LEU A 24 -16.47 -42.81 -0.76
C LEU A 24 -16.08 -42.45 0.68
N ARG A 25 -15.49 -43.39 1.42
CA ARG A 25 -14.90 -43.18 2.73
C ARG A 25 -13.43 -42.76 2.57
N VAL A 26 -13.14 -41.49 2.84
CA VAL A 26 -11.77 -40.94 2.76
C VAL A 26 -11.40 -40.17 4.01
N SER A 27 -10.10 -40.19 4.35
CA SER A 27 -9.62 -39.32 5.43
C SER A 27 -9.53 -37.85 4.97
N PRO A 28 -9.60 -36.88 5.91
CA PRO A 28 -9.35 -35.48 5.57
C PRO A 28 -7.99 -35.24 4.91
N ARG A 29 -6.97 -36.04 5.26
CA ARG A 29 -5.62 -35.97 4.68
C ARG A 29 -5.64 -36.42 3.23
N THR A 30 -6.33 -37.51 2.92
CA THR A 30 -6.50 -38.01 1.55
C THR A 30 -7.23 -36.97 0.68
N LEU A 31 -8.30 -36.39 1.21
CA LEU A 31 -9.05 -35.35 0.52
C LEU A 31 -8.21 -34.10 0.26
N LYS A 32 -7.42 -33.62 1.22
CA LYS A 32 -6.47 -32.52 1.01
C LYS A 32 -5.45 -32.81 -0.09
N ARG A 33 -4.95 -34.05 -0.16
CA ARG A 33 -4.02 -34.49 -1.20
C ARG A 33 -4.67 -34.49 -2.57
N ALA A 34 -5.90 -35.00 -2.67
CA ALA A 34 -6.68 -34.99 -3.91
C ALA A 34 -6.97 -33.57 -4.39
N LEU A 35 -7.36 -32.66 -3.49
CA LEU A 35 -7.56 -31.26 -3.82
C LEU A 35 -6.29 -30.59 -4.37
N ARG A 36 -5.12 -30.84 -3.75
CA ARG A 36 -3.84 -30.33 -4.25
C ARG A 36 -3.51 -30.84 -5.65
N ARG A 37 -3.72 -32.15 -5.91
CA ARG A 37 -3.52 -32.74 -7.24
C ARG A 37 -4.47 -32.15 -8.28
N ALA A 38 -5.66 -31.74 -7.86
CA ALA A 38 -6.65 -31.06 -8.71
C ALA A 38 -6.42 -29.55 -8.84
N GLY A 39 -5.25 -29.02 -8.43
CA GLY A 39 -4.89 -27.61 -8.58
C GLY A 39 -5.46 -26.67 -7.49
N TYR A 40 -6.09 -27.21 -6.44
CA TYR A 40 -6.60 -26.37 -5.35
C TYR A 40 -5.51 -26.06 -4.32
N GLY A 41 -5.37 -24.78 -3.97
CA GLY A 41 -4.52 -24.31 -2.89
C GLY A 41 -5.32 -23.77 -1.72
N TRP A 42 -4.83 -23.97 -0.50
CA TRP A 42 -5.38 -23.29 0.67
C TRP A 42 -4.90 -21.85 0.68
N LYS A 43 -5.77 -20.90 0.37
CA LYS A 43 -5.45 -19.47 0.28
C LYS A 43 -6.31 -18.67 1.25
N ARG A 44 -5.75 -17.59 1.79
CA ARG A 44 -6.51 -16.62 2.61
C ARG A 44 -7.57 -15.95 1.73
N THR A 45 -8.83 -15.99 2.16
CA THR A 45 -9.89 -15.19 1.55
C THR A 45 -9.69 -13.73 1.89
N ARG A 46 -9.88 -12.85 0.93
CA ARG A 46 -9.77 -11.40 1.11
C ARG A 46 -11.10 -10.76 0.75
N ARG A 47 -11.51 -9.76 1.54
CA ARG A 47 -12.57 -8.85 1.12
C ARG A 47 -12.01 -7.95 0.01
N SER A 48 -12.75 -7.76 -1.06
CA SER A 48 -12.36 -6.92 -2.18
C SER A 48 -13.56 -6.12 -2.65
N LEU A 49 -13.38 -4.82 -2.82
CA LEU A 49 -14.36 -3.91 -3.37
C LEU A 49 -14.23 -3.76 -4.90
N LYS A 50 -13.35 -4.53 -5.54
CA LYS A 50 -13.11 -4.48 -7.00
C LYS A 50 -14.38 -4.69 -7.85
N ARG A 51 -15.39 -5.39 -7.32
CA ARG A 51 -16.68 -5.56 -7.99
C ARG A 51 -17.51 -4.27 -8.09
N GLN A 52 -17.22 -3.28 -7.23
CA GLN A 52 -17.89 -1.97 -7.22
C GLN A 52 -17.18 -0.95 -8.12
N ARG A 53 -16.04 -1.32 -8.68
CA ARG A 53 -15.25 -0.47 -9.56
C ARG A 53 -15.90 -0.36 -10.93
N ASP A 54 -15.89 0.84 -11.51
CA ASP A 54 -16.19 1.06 -12.91
C ASP A 54 -15.02 0.58 -13.79
N PRO A 55 -15.19 -0.48 -14.60
CA PRO A 55 -14.12 -1.00 -15.45
C PRO A 55 -13.67 0.00 -16.53
N ALA A 56 -14.59 0.82 -17.06
CA ALA A 56 -14.27 1.80 -18.10
C ALA A 56 -13.43 2.94 -17.53
N ALA A 57 -13.85 3.49 -16.39
CA ALA A 57 -13.07 4.52 -15.68
C ALA A 57 -11.67 4.02 -15.27
N PHE A 58 -11.57 2.76 -14.84
CA PHE A 58 -10.29 2.13 -14.51
C PHE A 58 -9.39 2.03 -15.73
N ALA A 59 -9.88 1.50 -16.87
CA ALA A 59 -9.11 1.35 -18.10
C ALA A 59 -8.66 2.71 -18.65
N ALA A 60 -9.54 3.71 -18.66
CA ALA A 60 -9.22 5.07 -19.08
C ALA A 60 -8.13 5.70 -18.21
N CYS A 61 -8.22 5.55 -16.88
CA CYS A 61 -7.19 6.03 -15.95
C CYS A 61 -5.85 5.31 -16.16
N GLN A 62 -5.87 4.00 -16.39
CA GLN A 62 -4.67 3.22 -16.68
C GLN A 62 -3.97 3.69 -17.95
N GLN A 63 -4.73 3.97 -19.02
CA GLN A 63 -4.19 4.54 -20.27
C GLN A 63 -3.62 5.94 -20.05
N HIS A 64 -4.31 6.78 -19.27
CA HIS A 64 -3.84 8.12 -18.94
C HIS A 64 -2.52 8.07 -18.16
N LEU A 65 -2.41 7.24 -17.14
CA LEU A 65 -1.17 7.02 -16.40
C LEU A 65 -0.03 6.52 -17.30
N ALA A 66 -0.32 5.61 -18.24
CA ALA A 66 0.67 5.16 -19.22
C ALA A 66 1.16 6.31 -20.12
N GLY A 67 0.27 7.25 -20.47
CA GLY A 67 0.64 8.48 -21.18
C GLY A 67 1.55 9.39 -20.36
N LEU A 68 1.19 9.61 -19.09
CA LEU A 68 2.00 10.42 -18.16
C LEU A 68 3.40 9.82 -17.97
N HIS A 69 3.52 8.50 -17.84
CA HIS A 69 4.83 7.85 -17.71
C HIS A 69 5.68 7.97 -18.99
N ARG A 70 5.07 7.95 -20.17
CA ARG A 70 5.82 8.25 -21.41
C ARG A 70 6.33 9.69 -21.44
N ALA A 71 5.52 10.66 -21.03
CA ALA A 71 5.92 12.05 -20.90
C ALA A 71 7.03 12.24 -19.84
N GLU A 72 6.94 11.50 -18.74
CA GLU A 72 7.96 11.47 -17.70
C GLU A 72 9.29 10.91 -18.23
N GLN A 73 9.26 9.79 -18.96
CA GLN A 73 10.45 9.21 -19.60
C GLN A 73 11.08 10.16 -20.64
N ALA A 74 10.26 11.01 -21.27
CA ALA A 74 10.73 12.06 -22.17
C ALA A 74 11.23 13.32 -21.43
N GLY A 75 11.25 13.33 -20.09
CA GLY A 75 11.70 14.46 -19.28
C GLY A 75 10.76 15.67 -19.26
N GLN A 76 9.52 15.54 -19.74
CA GLN A 76 8.58 16.66 -19.86
C GLN A 76 7.89 17.01 -18.53
N LEU A 77 7.71 16.04 -17.64
CA LEU A 77 7.09 16.20 -16.33
C LEU A 77 7.57 15.11 -15.36
N ALA A 78 7.20 15.25 -14.09
CA ALA A 78 7.38 14.24 -13.06
C ALA A 78 6.04 13.70 -12.56
N VAL A 79 5.95 12.38 -12.32
CA VAL A 79 4.75 11.73 -11.78
C VAL A 79 5.02 11.28 -10.35
N TYR A 80 4.34 11.91 -9.39
CA TYR A 80 4.41 11.55 -7.98
C TYR A 80 3.13 10.84 -7.55
N TYR A 81 3.27 9.71 -6.88
CA TYR A 81 2.18 9.04 -6.19
C TYR A 81 2.08 9.56 -4.77
N VAL A 82 0.89 9.97 -4.36
CA VAL A 82 0.65 10.62 -3.06
C VAL A 82 -0.38 9.82 -2.29
N ASP A 83 -0.12 9.57 -1.01
CA ASP A 83 -1.02 8.86 -0.13
C ASP A 83 -0.64 9.07 1.34
N GLU A 84 -1.60 8.91 2.23
CA GLU A 84 -1.41 8.90 3.67
C GLU A 84 -1.39 7.49 4.22
N VAL A 85 -0.46 7.27 5.12
CA VAL A 85 -0.35 6.01 5.85
C VAL A 85 -0.21 6.26 7.34
N ARG A 86 -0.91 5.46 8.15
CA ARG A 86 -0.70 5.45 9.60
C ARG A 86 0.19 4.30 10.02
N PHE A 87 1.21 4.63 10.80
CA PHE A 87 2.06 3.69 11.52
C PHE A 87 1.62 3.68 12.98
N SER A 88 0.94 2.62 13.39
CA SER A 88 0.53 2.39 14.78
C SER A 88 1.58 1.53 15.49
N ARG A 89 1.54 1.48 16.82
CA ARG A 89 2.41 0.59 17.61
C ARG A 89 2.11 -0.90 17.43
N GLN A 90 1.09 -1.26 16.67
CA GLN A 90 0.83 -2.65 16.31
C GLN A 90 1.68 -3.02 15.09
N ALA A 91 2.76 -3.75 15.31
CA ALA A 91 3.57 -4.27 14.23
C ALA A 91 2.75 -5.17 13.31
N PRO A 92 2.74 -4.91 12.00
CA PRO A 92 2.01 -5.75 11.05
C PRO A 92 2.72 -7.06 10.72
N VAL A 93 3.96 -7.26 11.23
CA VAL A 93 4.81 -8.43 10.91
C VAL A 93 4.66 -9.48 12.00
N PRO A 94 3.94 -10.60 11.73
CA PRO A 94 3.73 -11.65 12.71
C PRO A 94 4.92 -12.62 12.83
N TYR A 95 5.94 -12.52 11.96
CA TYR A 95 7.06 -13.46 11.92
C TYR A 95 8.39 -12.72 11.78
N ALA A 96 9.39 -13.14 12.55
CA ALA A 96 10.77 -12.68 12.46
C ALA A 96 11.73 -13.87 12.66
N TRP A 97 12.95 -13.76 12.12
CA TRP A 97 14.02 -14.71 12.44
C TRP A 97 14.45 -14.54 13.89
N GLN A 98 14.41 -15.63 14.67
CA GLN A 98 14.72 -15.65 16.08
C GLN A 98 15.56 -16.89 16.42
N VAL A 99 16.38 -16.78 17.47
CA VAL A 99 17.23 -17.89 17.94
C VAL A 99 16.37 -19.01 18.48
N ARG A 100 16.60 -20.24 18.01
CA ARG A 100 15.89 -21.42 18.52
C ARG A 100 16.19 -21.63 20.00
N GLY A 101 15.13 -21.96 20.76
CA GLY A 101 15.26 -22.22 22.21
C GLY A 101 15.29 -20.95 23.08
N GLN A 102 15.26 -19.77 22.49
CA GLN A 102 15.06 -18.51 23.22
C GLN A 102 13.58 -18.14 23.28
N PRO A 103 13.13 -17.41 24.30
CA PRO A 103 11.78 -16.86 24.33
C PRO A 103 11.50 -16.03 23.07
N CYS A 104 10.29 -16.18 22.51
CA CYS A 104 9.87 -15.35 21.37
C CYS A 104 9.92 -13.87 21.74
N ALA A 105 10.38 -13.03 20.81
CA ALA A 105 10.24 -11.59 20.92
C ALA A 105 8.76 -11.23 21.05
N CYS A 106 8.40 -10.57 22.14
CA CYS A 106 7.04 -10.11 22.39
C CYS A 106 6.94 -8.64 22.01
N LEU A 107 6.00 -8.34 21.15
CA LEU A 107 5.63 -6.95 20.87
C LEU A 107 4.58 -6.49 21.88
N PRO A 108 4.57 -5.21 22.27
CA PRO A 108 3.55 -4.68 23.17
C PRO A 108 2.14 -4.97 22.61
N ALA A 109 1.31 -5.66 23.40
CA ALA A 109 -0.08 -5.95 23.05
C ALA A 109 -1.02 -4.75 23.26
N GLU A 110 -0.51 -3.70 23.89
CA GLU A 110 -1.28 -2.51 24.22
C GLU A 110 -1.78 -1.83 22.94
N ARG A 111 -3.09 -1.69 22.86
CA ARG A 111 -3.75 -0.78 21.91
C ARG A 111 -3.51 0.66 22.39
N GLY A 112 -2.23 1.07 22.44
CA GLY A 112 -1.84 2.36 22.97
C GLY A 112 -2.09 3.47 21.97
N ALA A 113 -2.45 4.65 22.50
CA ALA A 113 -2.27 5.91 21.81
C ALA A 113 -0.78 6.05 21.42
N GLY A 114 -0.48 6.64 20.27
CA GLY A 114 0.91 6.88 19.86
C GLY A 114 1.25 6.16 18.56
N GLY A 115 0.67 6.59 17.47
CA GLY A 115 1.12 6.28 16.12
C GLY A 115 1.35 7.57 15.37
N HIS A 116 2.06 7.47 14.25
CA HIS A 116 2.38 8.60 13.38
C HIS A 116 1.71 8.41 12.03
N SER A 117 1.15 9.48 11.49
CA SER A 117 0.65 9.52 10.12
C SER A 117 1.73 10.11 9.23
N VAL A 118 1.90 9.56 8.06
CA VAL A 118 2.87 10.01 7.05
C VAL A 118 2.10 10.30 5.77
N LEU A 119 2.25 11.50 5.23
CA LEU A 119 1.87 11.84 3.87
C LEU A 119 3.14 11.76 3.03
N GLY A 120 3.16 10.88 2.02
CA GLY A 120 4.31 10.69 1.15
C GLY A 120 4.04 11.16 -0.27
N PHE A 121 5.07 11.72 -0.89
CA PHE A 121 5.14 12.05 -2.31
C PHE A 121 6.24 11.19 -2.92
N TRP A 122 5.88 10.17 -3.67
CA TRP A 122 6.82 9.19 -4.18
C TRP A 122 6.85 9.12 -5.70
N ARG A 123 8.04 9.31 -6.26
CA ARG A 123 8.35 9.10 -7.67
C ARG A 123 9.19 7.83 -7.81
N PRO A 124 8.61 6.70 -8.27
CA PRO A 124 9.29 5.39 -8.29
C PRO A 124 10.54 5.33 -9.16
N ALA A 125 10.57 6.09 -10.25
CA ALA A 125 11.71 6.19 -11.15
C ALA A 125 11.95 7.65 -11.46
N ASP A 126 13.18 8.12 -11.28
CA ASP A 126 13.62 9.41 -11.77
C ASP A 126 14.60 9.17 -12.93
N PRO A 127 14.21 9.41 -14.19
CA PRO A 127 15.11 9.27 -15.34
C PRO A 127 16.31 10.20 -15.26
N GLN A 128 16.20 11.32 -14.52
CA GLN A 128 17.26 12.35 -14.42
C GLN A 128 18.17 12.15 -13.21
N ALA A 129 17.70 11.43 -12.18
CA ALA A 129 18.45 11.24 -10.94
C ALA A 129 19.17 9.89 -10.90
N THR A 130 19.90 9.52 -11.95
CA THR A 130 20.79 8.33 -11.95
C THR A 130 20.16 7.07 -11.33
N GLY A 131 18.87 6.81 -11.62
CA GLY A 131 18.15 5.65 -11.09
C GLY A 131 17.66 5.76 -9.64
N ARG A 132 17.82 6.91 -8.98
CA ARG A 132 17.30 7.13 -7.63
C ARG A 132 15.81 7.46 -7.69
N GLN A 133 15.06 6.85 -6.78
CA GLN A 133 13.66 7.20 -6.52
C GLN A 133 13.62 8.51 -5.75
N ALA A 134 12.73 9.44 -6.15
CA ALA A 134 12.51 10.65 -5.36
C ALA A 134 11.38 10.42 -4.35
N PHE A 135 11.64 10.76 -3.11
CA PHE A 135 10.67 10.62 -2.03
C PHE A 135 10.75 11.82 -1.09
N THR A 136 9.60 12.38 -0.77
CA THR A 136 9.43 13.41 0.26
C THR A 136 8.26 13.05 1.13
N ALA A 137 8.32 13.30 2.42
CA ALA A 137 7.24 12.98 3.33
C ALA A 137 7.07 14.03 4.44
N VAL A 138 5.84 14.16 4.89
CA VAL A 138 5.47 14.91 6.09
C VAL A 138 4.99 13.93 7.14
N VAL A 139 5.53 14.03 8.37
CA VAL A 139 5.14 13.19 9.51
C VAL A 139 4.30 13.99 10.48
N ALA A 140 3.16 13.46 10.89
CA ALA A 140 2.26 14.08 11.86
C ALA A 140 1.92 13.09 13.00
N ALA A 141 1.75 13.59 14.21
CA ALA A 141 1.31 12.79 15.36
C ALA A 141 -0.18 12.40 15.26
N THR A 142 -0.97 13.18 14.52
CA THR A 142 -2.41 13.01 14.30
C THR A 142 -2.72 12.54 12.89
N ALA A 143 -4.00 12.28 12.59
CA ALA A 143 -4.45 12.08 11.22
C ALA A 143 -4.27 13.35 10.39
N PHE A 144 -4.04 13.23 9.10
CA PHE A 144 -3.99 14.37 8.19
C PHE A 144 -5.39 14.98 8.04
N THR A 145 -5.44 16.29 8.10
CA THR A 145 -6.62 17.09 7.76
C THR A 145 -6.44 17.71 6.38
N ALA A 146 -7.51 18.32 5.83
CA ALA A 146 -7.42 19.03 4.56
C ALA A 146 -6.43 20.21 4.62
N GLU A 147 -6.32 20.87 5.77
CA GLU A 147 -5.38 21.97 6.01
C GLU A 147 -3.93 21.47 5.95
N LEU A 148 -3.62 20.39 6.66
CA LEU A 148 -2.27 19.80 6.64
C LEU A 148 -1.92 19.28 5.24
N PHE A 149 -2.89 18.71 4.52
CA PHE A 149 -2.69 18.28 3.15
C PHE A 149 -2.35 19.48 2.24
N VAL A 150 -3.10 20.59 2.35
CA VAL A 150 -2.83 21.82 1.57
C VAL A 150 -1.44 22.36 1.88
N LEU A 151 -1.05 22.45 3.15
CA LEU A 151 0.28 22.92 3.55
C LEU A 151 1.40 22.03 2.95
N ALA A 152 1.21 20.72 2.99
CA ALA A 152 2.19 19.78 2.43
C ALA A 152 2.31 19.90 0.90
N VAL A 153 1.19 20.12 0.20
CA VAL A 153 1.22 20.33 -1.26
C VAL A 153 1.80 21.71 -1.58
N ASP A 154 1.49 22.76 -0.81
CA ASP A 154 2.09 24.09 -1.00
C ASP A 154 3.63 24.02 -0.83
N GLU A 155 4.12 23.30 0.17
CA GLU A 155 5.55 23.04 0.37
C GLU A 155 6.17 22.26 -0.79
N PHE A 156 5.51 21.21 -1.26
CA PHE A 156 5.94 20.48 -2.46
C PHE A 156 6.02 21.39 -3.68
N VAL A 157 5.00 22.26 -3.90
CA VAL A 157 4.95 23.22 -5.01
C VAL A 157 6.10 24.21 -4.93
N ALA A 158 6.46 24.67 -3.74
CA ALA A 158 7.56 25.64 -3.54
C ALA A 158 8.94 25.04 -3.92
N HIS A 159 9.14 23.73 -3.71
CA HIS A 159 10.44 23.05 -3.91
C HIS A 159 10.52 22.23 -5.20
N ARG A 160 9.46 22.15 -5.99
CA ARG A 160 9.50 21.41 -7.26
C ARG A 160 10.47 22.04 -8.27
N THR A 161 11.11 21.22 -9.07
CA THR A 161 12.07 21.65 -10.09
C THR A 161 11.54 21.57 -11.52
N GLN A 162 10.38 20.93 -11.73
CA GLN A 162 9.77 20.72 -13.05
C GLN A 162 8.26 20.54 -12.94
N PRO A 163 7.50 20.65 -14.05
CA PRO A 163 6.07 20.34 -14.05
C PRO A 163 5.80 18.97 -13.45
N SER A 164 4.80 18.86 -12.60
CA SER A 164 4.56 17.64 -11.84
C SER A 164 3.08 17.27 -11.80
N VAL A 165 2.79 15.96 -11.85
CA VAL A 165 1.46 15.40 -11.65
C VAL A 165 1.45 14.64 -10.34
N LEU A 166 0.55 15.02 -9.42
CA LEU A 166 0.30 14.30 -8.17
C LEU A 166 -0.86 13.35 -8.35
N VAL A 167 -0.58 12.06 -8.31
CA VAL A 167 -1.57 10.97 -8.45
C VAL A 167 -2.01 10.57 -7.05
N LEU A 168 -3.30 10.69 -6.75
CA LEU A 168 -3.85 10.44 -5.42
C LEU A 168 -5.22 9.77 -5.51
N ASP A 169 -5.65 9.16 -4.42
CA ASP A 169 -6.94 8.52 -4.31
C ASP A 169 -8.08 9.55 -4.12
N ASN A 170 -9.30 9.03 -3.93
CA ASN A 170 -10.49 9.82 -3.72
C ASN A 170 -10.85 10.05 -2.24
N ALA A 171 -9.88 10.07 -1.32
CA ALA A 171 -10.15 10.36 0.07
C ALA A 171 -10.88 11.71 0.24
N SER A 172 -11.70 11.82 1.27
CA SER A 172 -12.52 13.02 1.51
C SER A 172 -11.67 14.27 1.71
N ILE A 173 -10.50 14.12 2.33
CA ILE A 173 -9.56 15.23 2.57
C ILE A 173 -9.03 15.82 1.25
N HIS A 174 -8.76 14.96 0.24
CA HIS A 174 -8.27 15.38 -1.08
C HIS A 174 -9.33 16.13 -1.90
N LYS A 175 -10.62 15.92 -1.59
CA LYS A 175 -11.76 16.56 -2.25
C LYS A 175 -12.36 17.72 -1.46
N ALA A 176 -11.78 18.07 -0.34
CA ALA A 176 -12.24 19.16 0.51
C ALA A 176 -12.29 20.50 -0.25
N ARG A 177 -13.19 21.39 0.17
CA ARG A 177 -13.34 22.71 -0.46
C ARG A 177 -12.03 23.49 -0.45
N LEU A 178 -11.25 23.37 0.62
CA LEU A 178 -9.95 24.02 0.76
C LEU A 178 -8.95 23.56 -0.32
N VAL A 179 -8.86 22.25 -0.57
CA VAL A 179 -8.02 21.67 -1.63
C VAL A 179 -8.45 22.17 -3.00
N LYS A 180 -9.77 22.12 -3.29
CA LYS A 180 -10.31 22.60 -4.58
C LYS A 180 -10.00 24.08 -4.83
N ALA A 181 -10.04 24.91 -3.79
CA ALA A 181 -9.71 26.32 -3.89
C ALA A 181 -8.23 26.59 -4.26
N ARG A 182 -7.33 25.66 -3.92
CA ARG A 182 -5.90 25.77 -4.22
C ARG A 182 -5.48 25.19 -5.58
N MET A 183 -6.29 24.31 -6.18
CA MET A 183 -5.93 23.57 -7.40
C MET A 183 -5.54 24.47 -8.57
N ALA A 184 -6.25 25.59 -8.77
CA ALA A 184 -5.92 26.53 -9.84
C ALA A 184 -4.56 27.20 -9.65
N ALA A 185 -4.22 27.57 -8.41
CA ALA A 185 -2.91 28.14 -8.08
C ALA A 185 -1.78 27.12 -8.26
N TRP A 186 -2.00 25.86 -7.85
CA TRP A 186 -1.04 24.77 -8.05
C TRP A 186 -0.83 24.48 -9.54
N ALA A 187 -1.92 24.44 -10.33
CA ALA A 187 -1.83 24.24 -11.78
C ALA A 187 -1.07 25.37 -12.46
N ALA A 188 -1.33 26.63 -12.10
CA ALA A 188 -0.57 27.79 -12.60
C ALA A 188 0.92 27.71 -12.22
N ALA A 189 1.21 27.12 -11.06
CA ALA A 189 2.57 26.82 -10.64
C ALA A 189 3.14 25.53 -11.26
N GLY A 190 2.45 24.84 -12.18
CA GLY A 190 2.92 23.63 -12.86
C GLY A 190 2.71 22.33 -12.10
N VAL A 191 1.84 22.28 -11.09
CA VAL A 191 1.46 21.07 -10.37
C VAL A 191 -0.01 20.76 -10.56
N THR A 192 -0.34 19.59 -11.11
CA THR A 192 -1.72 19.15 -11.32
C THR A 192 -2.05 17.92 -10.48
N LEU A 193 -3.30 17.82 -10.02
CA LEU A 193 -3.78 16.67 -9.27
C LEU A 193 -4.53 15.73 -10.21
N LEU A 194 -4.17 14.44 -10.18
CA LEU A 194 -4.88 13.36 -10.87
C LEU A 194 -5.53 12.44 -9.84
N PHE A 195 -6.86 12.48 -9.77
CA PHE A 195 -7.62 11.59 -8.89
C PHE A 195 -7.84 10.22 -9.54
N LEU A 196 -7.46 9.16 -8.85
CA LEU A 196 -7.70 7.79 -9.28
C LEU A 196 -9.19 7.44 -9.19
N PRO A 197 -9.71 6.53 -10.03
CA PRO A 197 -11.08 6.07 -9.88
C PRO A 197 -11.29 5.33 -8.55
N PRO A 198 -12.51 5.36 -7.97
CA PRO A 198 -12.82 4.64 -6.75
C PRO A 198 -12.46 3.15 -6.83
N TYR A 199 -12.07 2.57 -5.69
CA TYR A 199 -11.74 1.14 -5.55
C TYR A 199 -10.60 0.65 -6.45
N SER A 200 -9.63 1.51 -6.75
CA SER A 200 -8.49 1.22 -7.65
C SER A 200 -7.12 1.44 -6.99
N PRO A 201 -6.87 0.89 -5.77
CA PRO A 201 -5.62 1.13 -5.05
C PRO A 201 -4.38 0.62 -5.82
N GLU A 202 -4.56 -0.39 -6.69
CA GLU A 202 -3.46 -0.91 -7.52
C GLU A 202 -2.90 0.10 -8.52
N LEU A 203 -3.61 1.20 -8.81
CA LEU A 203 -3.11 2.31 -9.63
C LEU A 203 -2.28 3.29 -8.80
N ASN A 204 -2.39 3.29 -7.46
CA ASN A 204 -1.56 4.11 -6.60
C ASN A 204 -0.30 3.34 -6.17
N ARG A 205 0.80 3.55 -6.88
CA ARG A 205 2.05 2.80 -6.66
C ARG A 205 2.64 2.98 -5.26
N ILE A 206 2.38 4.09 -4.58
CA ILE A 206 2.89 4.34 -3.22
C ILE A 206 2.37 3.32 -2.18
N GLU A 207 1.23 2.67 -2.45
CA GLU A 207 0.73 1.56 -1.64
C GLU A 207 1.75 0.42 -1.52
N ILE A 208 2.56 0.21 -2.56
CA ILE A 208 3.62 -0.79 -2.56
C ILE A 208 4.73 -0.32 -1.62
N LEU A 209 5.12 0.95 -1.67
CA LEU A 209 6.11 1.55 -0.76
C LEU A 209 5.68 1.39 0.70
N TRP A 210 4.44 1.72 1.03
CA TRP A 210 3.92 1.57 2.39
C TRP A 210 3.91 0.12 2.88
N ARG A 211 3.65 -0.83 1.97
CA ARG A 211 3.77 -2.25 2.30
C ARG A 211 5.22 -2.63 2.64
N PHE A 212 6.21 -2.14 1.88
CA PHE A 212 7.62 -2.38 2.19
C PHE A 212 8.03 -1.74 3.52
N CYS A 213 7.66 -0.49 3.76
CA CYS A 213 7.91 0.18 5.03
C CYS A 213 7.36 -0.62 6.22
N LYS A 214 6.10 -1.06 6.13
CA LYS A 214 5.41 -1.74 7.24
C LYS A 214 5.86 -3.18 7.46
N HIS A 215 6.19 -3.92 6.40
CA HIS A 215 6.36 -5.37 6.50
C HIS A 215 7.80 -5.86 6.34
N TYR A 216 8.69 -5.02 5.82
CA TYR A 216 10.06 -5.45 5.50
C TYR A 216 11.14 -4.53 6.06
N TRP A 217 10.90 -3.22 6.13
CA TRP A 217 11.94 -2.27 6.47
C TRP A 217 11.92 -1.81 7.92
N LEU A 218 10.73 -1.64 8.54
CA LEU A 218 10.66 -1.41 9.97
C LEU A 218 10.81 -2.73 10.74
N THR A 219 11.76 -2.74 11.67
CA THR A 219 12.01 -3.90 12.52
C THR A 219 11.01 -3.99 13.68
N PRO A 220 10.83 -5.15 14.31
CA PRO A 220 9.97 -5.28 15.50
C PRO A 220 10.32 -4.30 16.62
N ASP A 221 11.60 -3.93 16.77
CA ASP A 221 12.06 -3.02 17.81
C ASP A 221 11.54 -1.58 17.64
N ALA A 222 11.21 -1.19 16.41
CA ALA A 222 10.56 0.09 16.14
C ALA A 222 9.25 0.28 16.93
N TYR A 223 8.54 -0.80 17.20
CA TYR A 223 7.19 -0.77 17.77
C TYR A 223 7.16 -0.82 19.31
N GLN A 224 8.32 -0.83 19.98
CA GLN A 224 8.43 -0.92 21.46
C GLN A 224 7.86 0.32 22.16
N THR A 225 8.18 1.51 21.68
CA THR A 225 7.67 2.78 22.23
C THR A 225 7.24 3.73 21.11
N PRO A 226 6.44 4.77 21.41
CA PRO A 226 6.14 5.81 20.42
C PRO A 226 7.39 6.52 19.91
N GLN A 227 8.39 6.72 20.79
CA GLN A 227 9.63 7.41 20.48
C GLN A 227 10.51 6.58 19.54
N THR A 228 10.67 5.26 19.81
CA THR A 228 11.43 4.37 18.93
C THR A 228 10.75 4.25 17.56
N LEU A 229 9.40 4.24 17.53
CA LEU A 229 8.67 4.22 16.27
C LEU A 229 8.92 5.49 15.47
N LEU A 230 8.83 6.67 16.09
CA LEU A 230 9.09 7.95 15.42
C LEU A 230 10.52 8.01 14.89
N GLN A 231 11.51 7.65 15.72
CA GLN A 231 12.91 7.68 15.32
C GLN A 231 13.19 6.78 14.13
N GLN A 232 12.88 5.49 14.24
CA GLN A 232 13.16 4.53 13.17
C GLN A 232 12.33 4.80 11.91
N LEU A 233 11.10 5.31 12.06
CA LEU A 233 10.29 5.75 10.93
C LEU A 233 10.95 6.94 10.21
N THR A 234 11.39 7.95 10.94
CA THR A 234 12.07 9.12 10.37
C THR A 234 13.35 8.72 9.64
N ASP A 235 14.18 7.89 10.29
CA ASP A 235 15.43 7.39 9.70
C ASP A 235 15.15 6.61 8.40
N LEU A 236 14.12 5.74 8.42
CA LEU A 236 13.68 5.01 7.23
C LEU A 236 13.23 5.95 6.11
N LEU A 237 12.36 6.92 6.40
CA LEU A 237 11.82 7.85 5.39
C LEU A 237 12.93 8.66 4.71
N LEU A 238 13.99 9.03 5.44
CA LEU A 238 15.15 9.73 4.89
C LEU A 238 16.02 8.85 3.99
N THR A 239 15.93 7.53 4.12
CA THR A 239 16.74 6.58 3.35
C THR A 239 16.03 6.00 2.12
N ILE A 240 14.72 6.25 1.94
CA ILE A 240 13.96 5.81 0.77
C ILE A 240 14.60 6.37 -0.52
N GLY A 241 14.80 5.50 -1.50
CA GLY A 241 15.47 5.81 -2.76
C GLY A 241 16.97 5.52 -2.75
N THR A 242 17.56 5.18 -1.60
CA THR A 242 18.93 4.66 -1.56
C THR A 242 18.96 3.18 -2.00
N PRO A 243 20.12 2.59 -2.36
CA PRO A 243 20.20 1.22 -2.87
C PRO A 243 19.54 0.15 -1.98
N ASN A 244 19.55 0.35 -0.65
CA ASN A 244 18.97 -0.60 0.30
C ASN A 244 17.45 -0.44 0.48
N TYR A 245 16.89 0.72 0.12
CA TYR A 245 15.49 1.11 0.34
C TYR A 245 14.84 1.62 -0.95
N GLN A 246 15.04 0.88 -2.02
CA GLN A 246 14.42 1.16 -3.31
C GLN A 246 13.53 0.00 -3.77
N ILE A 247 12.52 0.32 -4.57
CA ILE A 247 11.60 -0.66 -5.16
C ILE A 247 11.77 -0.59 -6.68
N THR A 248 12.18 -1.70 -7.27
CA THR A 248 12.25 -1.84 -8.73
C THR A 248 10.99 -2.53 -9.24
N PHE A 249 10.42 -1.98 -10.30
CA PHE A 249 9.34 -2.59 -11.05
C PHE A 249 9.96 -3.26 -12.28
N GLY A 250 9.90 -4.60 -12.31
CA GLY A 250 10.26 -5.39 -13.48
C GLY A 250 9.16 -5.39 -14.54
#